data_119e7e63907dd2450e00ce7a36fccdf6
#
_entry.id   119e7e63907dd2450e00ce7a36fccdf6
#
_cell.length_a   1.000
_cell.length_b   1.000
_cell.length_c   1.000
_cell.angle_alpha   90.00
_cell.angle_beta   90.00
_cell.angle_gamma   90.00
#
_symmetry.space_group_name_H-M   'P 1'
#
loop_
_entity.id
_entity.type
_entity.pdbx_description
1 polymer ?
#
loop_
_entity_poly.entity_id
_entity_poly.type
_entity_poly.pdbx_seq_one_letter_code
_entity_poly.pdbx_strand_id
1 'polypeptide(L)'
;MTNTTIKTDRLTLGRIRSEDADDLIEIFRHKQVKATYMLPDLDDDASAHELFERIRVMSERSDKYVRGIYFKNKLIGIINDTEITNSSIELGYAIHPDFHSKGYATETLKAMIDYLWERGFDEIIAGAFEENAASIRVMEKCGMTRLSKVDSIDYRGKSHNCVYFSIKKANATAI
;
A
#
# COMPACT_ATOMS: atom_id res chain seq x y z
N MET A 1 0.52 -21.46 -2.05
CA MET A 1 -0.85 -20.86 -1.88
C MET A 1 -1.02 -19.82 -2.96
N THR A 2 -2.09 -19.88 -3.71
CA THR A 2 -2.35 -18.98 -4.84
C THR A 2 -2.49 -17.56 -4.34
N ASN A 3 -1.86 -16.62 -5.04
CA ASN A 3 -1.96 -15.19 -4.81
C ASN A 3 -3.40 -14.75 -5.16
N THR A 4 -4.31 -14.85 -4.20
CA THR A 4 -5.76 -14.72 -4.38
C THR A 4 -6.12 -13.28 -4.71
N THR A 5 -6.94 -13.09 -5.73
CA THR A 5 -7.56 -11.80 -6.04
C THR A 5 -8.58 -11.45 -4.96
N ILE A 6 -8.51 -10.24 -4.41
CA ILE A 6 -9.46 -9.71 -3.43
C ILE A 6 -10.43 -8.79 -4.18
N LYS A 7 -11.73 -9.05 -4.04
CA LYS A 7 -12.78 -8.20 -4.61
C LYS A 7 -13.47 -7.42 -3.50
N THR A 8 -13.72 -6.15 -3.76
CA THR A 8 -14.50 -5.26 -2.91
C THR A 8 -15.76 -4.79 -3.67
N ASP A 9 -16.51 -3.87 -3.11
CA ASP A 9 -17.70 -3.33 -3.79
C ASP A 9 -17.37 -2.64 -5.13
N ARG A 10 -16.22 -1.96 -5.20
CA ARG A 10 -15.85 -1.16 -6.36
C ARG A 10 -14.52 -1.54 -6.99
N LEU A 11 -13.64 -2.24 -6.23
CA LEU A 11 -12.26 -2.47 -6.60
C LEU A 11 -11.95 -3.97 -6.73
N THR A 12 -10.86 -4.23 -7.44
CA THR A 12 -10.19 -5.53 -7.46
C THR A 12 -8.74 -5.33 -7.07
N LEU A 13 -8.27 -6.09 -6.07
CA LEU A 13 -6.85 -6.12 -5.69
C LEU A 13 -6.25 -7.42 -6.22
N GLY A 14 -5.30 -7.33 -7.11
CA GLY A 14 -4.78 -8.50 -7.81
C GLY A 14 -3.32 -8.38 -8.21
N ARG A 15 -2.85 -9.38 -8.95
CA ARG A 15 -1.50 -9.33 -9.55
C ARG A 15 -1.41 -8.17 -10.51
N ILE A 16 -0.23 -7.58 -10.57
CA ILE A 16 0.10 -6.56 -11.56
C ILE A 16 0.40 -7.27 -12.88
N ARG A 17 -0.23 -6.84 -13.96
CA ARG A 17 -0.15 -7.44 -15.29
C ARG A 17 0.90 -6.72 -16.14
N SER A 18 1.44 -7.38 -17.15
CA SER A 18 2.43 -6.77 -18.05
C SER A 18 1.92 -5.51 -18.76
N GLU A 19 0.64 -5.48 -19.09
CA GLU A 19 -0.03 -4.33 -19.72
C GLU A 19 -0.24 -3.13 -18.79
N ASP A 20 -0.01 -3.26 -17.49
CA ASP A 20 -0.18 -2.18 -16.52
C ASP A 20 1.06 -1.26 -16.42
N ALA A 21 2.09 -1.47 -17.25
CA ALA A 21 3.36 -0.74 -17.15
C ALA A 21 3.17 0.78 -17.20
N ASP A 22 2.46 1.26 -18.20
CA ASP A 22 2.24 2.71 -18.38
C ASP A 22 1.46 3.31 -17.22
N ASP A 23 0.39 2.66 -16.77
CA ASP A 23 -0.42 3.12 -15.64
C ASP A 23 0.39 3.19 -14.34
N LEU A 24 1.20 2.16 -14.02
CA LEU A 24 1.97 2.14 -12.78
C LEU A 24 3.14 3.13 -12.82
N ILE A 25 3.82 3.26 -13.95
CA ILE A 25 4.90 4.24 -14.14
C ILE A 25 4.35 5.67 -14.04
N GLU A 26 3.18 5.95 -14.63
CA GLU A 26 2.49 7.25 -14.50
C GLU A 26 2.21 7.57 -13.02
N ILE A 27 1.66 6.61 -12.26
CA ILE A 27 1.42 6.77 -10.82
C ILE A 27 2.71 7.12 -10.09
N PHE A 28 3.79 6.39 -10.33
CA PHE A 28 5.06 6.60 -9.64
C PHE A 28 5.78 7.89 -10.01
N ARG A 29 5.60 8.37 -11.25
CA ARG A 29 6.14 9.65 -11.71
C ARG A 29 5.28 10.84 -11.30
N HIS A 30 4.05 10.62 -10.83
CA HIS A 30 3.19 11.71 -10.45
C HIS A 30 3.73 12.47 -9.23
N LYS A 31 3.80 13.82 -9.35
CA LYS A 31 4.41 14.69 -8.32
C LYS A 31 3.84 14.45 -6.91
N GLN A 32 2.52 14.32 -6.79
CA GLN A 32 1.88 14.11 -5.49
C GLN A 32 2.19 12.74 -4.89
N VAL A 33 2.33 11.70 -5.70
CA VAL A 33 2.71 10.36 -5.25
C VAL A 33 4.17 10.37 -4.80
N LYS A 34 5.07 10.92 -5.61
CA LYS A 34 6.51 11.04 -5.29
C LYS A 34 6.77 11.85 -4.02
N ALA A 35 5.88 12.74 -3.63
CA ALA A 35 6.04 13.55 -2.43
C ALA A 35 5.86 12.75 -1.13
N THR A 36 5.09 11.66 -1.15
CA THR A 36 4.66 10.96 0.07
C THR A 36 4.85 9.44 0.03
N TYR A 37 5.04 8.86 -1.14
CA TYR A 37 5.34 7.45 -1.33
C TYR A 37 6.80 7.30 -1.75
N MET A 38 7.62 6.72 -0.88
CA MET A 38 9.07 6.65 -1.07
C MET A 38 9.43 5.77 -2.25
N LEU A 39 9.97 6.39 -3.29
CA LEU A 39 10.39 5.76 -4.53
C LEU A 39 11.80 6.21 -4.89
N PRO A 40 12.59 5.38 -5.58
CA PRO A 40 13.82 5.84 -6.21
C PRO A 40 13.53 6.91 -7.28
N ASP A 41 14.57 7.60 -7.73
CA ASP A 41 14.44 8.48 -8.88
C ASP A 41 14.19 7.66 -10.15
N LEU A 42 13.19 8.08 -10.94
CA LEU A 42 12.76 7.43 -12.18
C LEU A 42 12.94 8.41 -13.35
N ASP A 43 14.18 8.92 -13.50
CA ASP A 43 14.49 10.00 -14.42
C ASP A 43 14.50 9.54 -15.89
N ASP A 44 14.74 8.27 -16.12
CA ASP A 44 14.70 7.66 -17.45
C ASP A 44 13.66 6.51 -17.52
N ASP A 45 13.30 6.13 -18.75
CA ASP A 45 12.32 5.09 -18.99
C ASP A 45 12.85 3.70 -18.64
N ALA A 46 14.15 3.46 -18.75
CA ALA A 46 14.73 2.16 -18.43
C ALA A 46 14.63 1.89 -16.92
N SER A 47 14.99 2.84 -16.06
CA SER A 47 14.87 2.71 -14.61
C SER A 47 13.42 2.55 -14.17
N ALA A 48 12.48 3.26 -14.83
CA ALA A 48 11.06 3.14 -14.54
C ALA A 48 10.51 1.75 -14.89
N HIS A 49 10.87 1.20 -16.05
CA HIS A 49 10.47 -0.14 -16.46
C HIS A 49 11.14 -1.23 -15.60
N GLU A 50 12.38 -1.05 -15.19
CA GLU A 50 13.04 -1.99 -14.27
C GLU A 50 12.34 -2.06 -12.92
N LEU A 51 11.96 -0.90 -12.35
CA LEU A 51 11.16 -0.86 -11.12
C LEU A 51 9.80 -1.52 -11.31
N PHE A 52 9.10 -1.23 -12.42
CA PHE A 52 7.83 -1.84 -12.76
C PHE A 52 7.94 -3.36 -12.79
N GLU A 53 8.89 -3.93 -13.55
CA GLU A 53 9.06 -5.39 -13.67
C GLU A 53 9.40 -6.04 -12.32
N ARG A 54 10.24 -5.40 -11.51
CA ARG A 54 10.54 -5.88 -10.16
C ARG A 54 9.27 -5.98 -9.31
N ILE A 55 8.42 -4.95 -9.32
CA ILE A 55 7.16 -4.91 -8.55
C ILE A 55 6.17 -5.92 -9.13
N ARG A 56 6.06 -6.04 -10.45
CA ARG A 56 5.20 -7.00 -11.11
C ARG A 56 5.55 -8.43 -10.68
N VAL A 57 6.82 -8.80 -10.73
CA VAL A 57 7.31 -10.11 -10.27
C VAL A 57 7.03 -10.32 -8.78
N MET A 58 7.22 -9.28 -7.93
CA MET A 58 6.85 -9.36 -6.52
C MET A 58 5.36 -9.64 -6.32
N SER A 59 4.49 -9.09 -7.16
CA SER A 59 3.04 -9.31 -7.09
C SER A 59 2.61 -10.76 -7.40
N GLU A 60 3.48 -11.54 -8.03
CA GLU A 60 3.26 -12.96 -8.34
C GLU A 60 3.70 -13.89 -7.20
N ARG A 61 4.55 -13.42 -6.31
CA ARG A 61 5.14 -14.23 -5.23
C ARG A 61 4.12 -14.53 -4.13
N SER A 62 4.20 -15.74 -3.56
CA SER A 62 3.32 -16.19 -2.47
C SER A 62 3.75 -15.70 -1.09
N ASP A 63 5.00 -15.26 -0.95
CA ASP A 63 5.59 -14.72 0.28
C ASP A 63 5.56 -13.18 0.33
N LYS A 64 4.91 -12.54 -0.65
CA LYS A 64 4.73 -11.09 -0.77
C LYS A 64 3.27 -10.71 -0.87
N TYR A 65 2.95 -9.55 -0.31
CA TYR A 65 1.58 -9.01 -0.27
C TYR A 65 1.43 -7.77 -1.17
N VAL A 66 2.08 -7.82 -2.34
CA VAL A 66 2.00 -6.77 -3.36
C VAL A 66 0.77 -6.99 -4.24
N ARG A 67 -0.08 -5.96 -4.40
CA ARG A 67 -1.28 -5.99 -5.24
C ARG A 67 -1.44 -4.68 -6.02
N GLY A 68 -1.77 -4.80 -7.28
CA GLY A 68 -2.35 -3.71 -8.04
C GLY A 68 -3.78 -3.45 -7.58
N ILE A 69 -4.18 -2.20 -7.53
CA ILE A 69 -5.53 -1.74 -7.21
C ILE A 69 -6.21 -1.37 -8.52
N TYR A 70 -7.31 -2.06 -8.86
CA TYR A 70 -8.02 -1.88 -10.12
C TYR A 70 -9.42 -1.34 -9.91
N PHE A 71 -9.75 -0.30 -10.69
CA PHE A 71 -11.10 0.21 -10.85
C PHE A 71 -11.53 0.01 -12.30
N LYS A 72 -12.61 -0.75 -12.55
CA LYS A 72 -13.10 -1.09 -13.91
C LYS A 72 -11.97 -1.58 -14.83
N ASN A 73 -11.15 -2.49 -14.35
CA ASN A 73 -10.00 -3.09 -15.04
C ASN A 73 -8.79 -2.14 -15.30
N LYS A 74 -8.87 -0.86 -14.97
CA LYS A 74 -7.73 0.06 -15.03
C LYS A 74 -6.94 -0.01 -13.71
N LEU A 75 -5.62 -0.10 -13.79
CA LEU A 75 -4.75 0.04 -12.62
C LEU A 75 -4.79 1.50 -12.16
N ILE A 76 -5.18 1.71 -10.90
CA ILE A 76 -5.28 3.05 -10.29
C ILE A 76 -4.36 3.24 -9.10
N GLY A 77 -3.68 2.19 -8.67
CA GLY A 77 -2.80 2.24 -7.50
C GLY A 77 -2.14 0.91 -7.18
N ILE A 78 -1.43 0.92 -6.07
CA ILE A 78 -0.71 -0.23 -5.52
C ILE A 78 -0.85 -0.26 -4.00
N ILE A 79 -0.87 -1.46 -3.43
CA ILE A 79 -0.65 -1.72 -2.01
C ILE A 79 0.40 -2.83 -1.87
N ASN A 80 1.33 -2.68 -0.94
CA ASN A 80 2.44 -3.62 -0.75
C ASN A 80 2.85 -3.76 0.71
N ASP A 81 3.48 -4.87 1.03
CA ASP A 81 4.24 -5.04 2.28
C ASP A 81 5.54 -4.23 2.23
N THR A 82 5.89 -3.59 3.34
CA THR A 82 7.18 -2.93 3.57
C THR A 82 8.04 -3.70 4.56
N GLU A 83 7.41 -4.27 5.60
CA GLU A 83 8.05 -5.12 6.58
C GLU A 83 7.12 -6.27 6.98
N ILE A 84 7.66 -7.46 7.14
CA ILE A 84 6.95 -8.66 7.60
C ILE A 84 7.71 -9.28 8.75
N THR A 85 7.02 -9.50 9.86
CA THR A 85 7.50 -10.29 11.01
C THR A 85 6.67 -11.57 11.14
N ASN A 86 6.91 -12.36 12.18
CA ASN A 86 6.14 -13.59 12.41
C ASN A 86 4.64 -13.35 12.65
N SER A 87 4.26 -12.19 13.20
CA SER A 87 2.88 -11.90 13.59
C SER A 87 2.37 -10.55 13.11
N SER A 88 3.23 -9.69 12.57
CA SER A 88 2.85 -8.37 12.09
C SER A 88 3.32 -8.12 10.66
N ILE A 89 2.60 -7.25 9.98
CA ILE A 89 2.93 -6.79 8.63
C ILE A 89 2.71 -5.29 8.54
N GLU A 90 3.68 -4.58 7.96
CA GLU A 90 3.56 -3.18 7.63
C GLU A 90 3.24 -3.00 6.15
N LEU A 91 2.30 -2.12 5.85
CA LEU A 91 1.79 -1.85 4.52
C LEU A 91 2.10 -0.42 4.07
N GLY A 92 2.48 -0.30 2.80
CA GLY A 92 2.48 0.95 2.05
C GLY A 92 1.44 0.91 0.93
N TYR A 93 0.89 2.05 0.56
CA TYR A 93 -0.06 2.16 -0.57
C TYR A 93 0.03 3.52 -1.25
N ALA A 94 -0.28 3.53 -2.54
CA ALA A 94 -0.42 4.73 -3.35
C ALA A 94 -1.56 4.58 -4.33
N ILE A 95 -2.30 5.67 -4.56
CA ILE A 95 -3.38 5.76 -5.56
C ILE A 95 -3.12 6.98 -6.45
N HIS A 96 -3.37 6.83 -7.75
CA HIS A 96 -3.27 7.92 -8.71
C HIS A 96 -4.17 9.10 -8.26
N PRO A 97 -3.67 10.34 -8.28
CA PRO A 97 -4.40 11.51 -7.77
C PRO A 97 -5.79 11.73 -8.34
N ASP A 98 -6.04 11.38 -9.61
CA ASP A 98 -7.37 11.49 -10.25
C ASP A 98 -8.42 10.60 -9.54
N PHE A 99 -7.99 9.65 -8.75
CA PHE A 99 -8.84 8.74 -7.98
C PHE A 99 -8.85 9.05 -6.48
N HIS A 100 -8.22 10.15 -6.06
CA HIS A 100 -8.27 10.60 -4.67
C HIS A 100 -9.67 11.07 -4.24
N SER A 101 -9.90 11.17 -2.94
CA SER A 101 -11.14 11.67 -2.32
C SER A 101 -12.42 10.89 -2.67
N LYS A 102 -12.28 9.69 -3.25
CA LYS A 102 -13.39 8.78 -3.61
C LYS A 102 -13.54 7.59 -2.66
N GLY A 103 -12.72 7.53 -1.60
CA GLY A 103 -12.72 6.44 -0.61
C GLY A 103 -11.98 5.17 -1.04
N TYR A 104 -11.33 5.13 -2.18
CA TYR A 104 -10.67 3.93 -2.70
C TYR A 104 -9.51 3.46 -1.82
N ALA A 105 -8.71 4.38 -1.27
CA ALA A 105 -7.62 4.00 -0.36
C ALA A 105 -8.16 3.34 0.93
N THR A 106 -9.25 3.87 1.49
CA THR A 106 -9.91 3.29 2.67
C THR A 106 -10.49 1.91 2.36
N GLU A 107 -11.15 1.75 1.21
CA GLU A 107 -11.72 0.48 0.76
C GLU A 107 -10.62 -0.56 0.53
N THR A 108 -9.52 -0.17 -0.10
CA THR A 108 -8.34 -1.01 -0.32
C THR A 108 -7.73 -1.48 0.99
N LEU A 109 -7.45 -0.56 1.92
CA LEU A 109 -6.77 -0.88 3.18
C LEU A 109 -7.64 -1.77 4.06
N LYS A 110 -8.95 -1.54 4.15
CA LYS A 110 -9.88 -2.42 4.87
C LYS A 110 -9.88 -3.84 4.31
N ALA A 111 -10.03 -3.98 2.99
CA ALA A 111 -10.03 -5.29 2.35
C ALA A 111 -8.69 -6.03 2.54
N MET A 112 -7.59 -5.29 2.55
CA MET A 112 -6.27 -5.88 2.79
C MET A 112 -6.09 -6.30 4.25
N ILE A 113 -6.60 -5.53 5.22
CA ILE A 113 -6.61 -5.88 6.64
C ILE A 113 -7.36 -7.20 6.86
N ASP A 114 -8.57 -7.32 6.34
CA ASP A 114 -9.39 -8.55 6.47
C ASP A 114 -8.67 -9.75 5.86
N TYR A 115 -8.13 -9.59 4.66
CA TYR A 115 -7.36 -10.63 3.98
C TYR A 115 -6.13 -11.09 4.78
N LEU A 116 -5.40 -10.16 5.39
CA LEU A 116 -4.21 -10.48 6.18
C LEU A 116 -4.54 -11.18 7.50
N TRP A 117 -5.66 -10.85 8.13
CA TRP A 117 -6.15 -11.60 9.29
C TRP A 117 -6.47 -13.05 8.97
N GLU A 118 -7.00 -13.33 7.77
CA GLU A 118 -7.21 -14.71 7.31
C GLU A 118 -5.89 -15.44 7.03
N ARG A 119 -4.80 -14.70 6.79
CA ARG A 119 -3.45 -15.24 6.59
C ARG A 119 -2.67 -15.46 7.90
N GLY A 120 -3.25 -15.11 9.03
CA GLY A 120 -2.70 -15.39 10.36
C GLY A 120 -1.85 -14.26 10.94
N PHE A 121 -1.89 -13.06 10.37
CA PHE A 121 -1.31 -11.88 11.02
C PHE A 121 -2.19 -11.44 12.19
N ASP A 122 -1.55 -11.00 13.27
CA ASP A 122 -2.23 -10.51 14.48
C ASP A 122 -2.24 -8.97 14.53
N GLU A 123 -1.30 -8.33 13.84
CA GLU A 123 -1.18 -6.87 13.79
C GLU A 123 -0.85 -6.40 12.37
N ILE A 124 -1.61 -5.43 11.90
CA ILE A 124 -1.34 -4.73 10.65
C ILE A 124 -0.95 -3.30 10.97
N ILE A 125 0.17 -2.86 10.40
CA ILE A 125 0.77 -1.54 10.60
C ILE A 125 0.74 -0.79 9.26
N ALA A 126 0.63 0.53 9.32
CA ALA A 126 0.89 1.39 8.17
C ALA A 126 1.56 2.68 8.65
N GLY A 127 2.47 3.19 7.84
CA GLY A 127 3.19 4.43 8.11
C GLY A 127 2.89 5.52 7.09
N ALA A 128 3.05 6.77 7.49
CA ALA A 128 2.97 7.93 6.62
C ALA A 128 3.85 9.07 7.14
N PHE A 129 4.30 9.93 6.25
CA PHE A 129 4.86 11.21 6.68
C PHE A 129 3.80 12.01 7.44
N GLU A 130 4.19 12.65 8.53
CA GLU A 130 3.28 13.37 9.44
C GLU A 130 2.49 14.47 8.73
N GLU A 131 3.05 15.08 7.69
CA GLU A 131 2.37 16.03 6.83
C GLU A 131 1.35 15.41 5.84
N ASN A 132 1.35 14.08 5.67
CA ASN A 132 0.39 13.39 4.79
C ASN A 132 -0.95 13.14 5.51
N ALA A 133 -1.69 14.22 5.77
CA ALA A 133 -2.99 14.15 6.45
C ALA A 133 -4.02 13.25 5.73
N ALA A 134 -3.90 13.09 4.42
CA ALA A 134 -4.80 12.22 3.65
C ALA A 134 -4.59 10.75 4.02
N SER A 135 -3.34 10.27 4.08
CA SER A 135 -3.02 8.90 4.48
C SER A 135 -3.38 8.65 5.95
N ILE A 136 -3.09 9.60 6.84
CA ILE A 136 -3.48 9.52 8.25
C ILE A 136 -4.99 9.31 8.40
N ARG A 137 -5.82 10.10 7.71
CA ARG A 137 -7.27 9.92 7.72
C ARG A 137 -7.74 8.57 7.16
N VAL A 138 -7.04 8.02 6.18
CA VAL A 138 -7.34 6.67 5.66
C VAL A 138 -7.11 5.63 6.74
N MET A 139 -5.97 5.67 7.43
CA MET A 139 -5.65 4.74 8.52
C MET A 139 -6.65 4.84 9.67
N GLU A 140 -7.01 6.05 10.12
CA GLU A 140 -8.03 6.28 11.15
C GLU A 140 -9.41 5.73 10.74
N LYS A 141 -9.85 5.94 9.49
CA LYS A 141 -11.11 5.39 8.96
C LYS A 141 -11.11 3.87 8.87
N CYS A 142 -9.95 3.25 8.84
CA CYS A 142 -9.81 1.79 8.90
C CYS A 142 -9.76 1.26 10.35
N GLY A 143 -9.94 2.13 11.36
CA GLY A 143 -9.93 1.74 12.78
C GLY A 143 -8.53 1.55 13.35
N MET A 144 -7.48 2.01 12.64
CA MET A 144 -6.11 1.94 13.13
C MET A 144 -5.85 3.03 14.17
N THR A 145 -5.04 2.71 15.17
CA THR A 145 -4.66 3.61 16.27
C THR A 145 -3.22 4.05 16.11
N ARG A 146 -2.96 5.34 16.33
CA ARG A 146 -1.60 5.91 16.26
C ARG A 146 -0.71 5.27 17.32
N LEU A 147 0.48 4.85 16.88
CA LEU A 147 1.54 4.37 17.77
C LEU A 147 2.38 5.55 18.29
N SER A 148 3.09 5.32 19.41
CA SER A 148 4.06 6.30 19.94
C SER A 148 5.34 6.35 19.10
N LYS A 149 5.59 5.38 18.22
CA LYS A 149 6.75 5.33 17.33
C LYS A 149 6.70 6.49 16.34
N VAL A 150 7.80 7.21 16.21
CA VAL A 150 8.06 8.21 15.18
C VAL A 150 9.50 8.03 14.70
N ASP A 151 9.69 7.87 13.39
CA ASP A 151 11.00 7.77 12.76
C ASP A 151 11.27 9.06 11.97
N SER A 152 12.53 9.52 11.99
CA SER A 152 12.98 10.59 11.09
C SER A 152 13.57 9.96 9.84
N ILE A 153 13.04 10.30 8.68
CA ILE A 153 13.42 9.73 7.38
C ILE A 153 13.86 10.85 6.44
N ASP A 154 15.08 10.73 5.93
CA ASP A 154 15.56 11.63 4.88
C ASP A 154 15.08 11.14 3.52
N TYR A 155 14.29 11.98 2.86
CA TYR A 155 13.74 11.68 1.55
C TYR A 155 13.71 12.94 0.68
N ARG A 156 14.26 12.86 -0.53
CA ARG A 156 14.33 13.97 -1.49
C ARG A 156 14.89 15.27 -0.91
N GLY A 157 15.99 15.15 -0.13
CA GLY A 157 16.70 16.29 0.43
C GLY A 157 16.00 16.98 1.61
N LYS A 158 14.96 16.37 2.16
CA LYS A 158 14.24 16.84 3.33
C LYS A 158 14.11 15.73 4.36
N SER A 159 14.23 16.07 5.64
CA SER A 159 13.92 15.16 6.74
C SER A 159 12.42 15.22 7.04
N HIS A 160 11.79 14.06 7.12
CA HIS A 160 10.36 13.89 7.40
C HIS A 160 10.16 13.07 8.66
N ASN A 161 9.21 13.45 9.50
CA ASN A 161 8.73 12.56 10.55
C ASN A 161 7.76 11.55 9.94
N CYS A 162 8.04 10.27 10.12
CA CYS A 162 7.13 9.19 9.77
C CYS A 162 6.38 8.73 11.02
N VAL A 163 5.06 8.77 10.96
CA VAL A 163 4.16 8.32 12.03
C VAL A 163 3.52 7.01 11.63
N TYR A 164 3.25 6.17 12.63
CA TYR A 164 2.73 4.82 12.42
C TYR A 164 1.39 4.62 13.10
N PHE A 165 0.56 3.82 12.47
CA PHE A 165 -0.74 3.39 12.98
C PHE A 165 -0.81 1.87 12.92
N SER A 166 -1.50 1.25 13.87
CA SER A 166 -1.75 -0.19 13.82
C SER A 166 -3.18 -0.56 14.18
N ILE A 167 -3.58 -1.74 13.73
CA ILE A 167 -4.79 -2.41 14.15
C ILE A 167 -4.43 -3.85 14.50
N LYS A 168 -4.93 -4.30 15.65
CA LYS A 168 -4.75 -5.67 16.15
C LYS A 168 -6.01 -6.47 15.95
N LYS A 169 -5.83 -7.73 15.58
CA LYS A 169 -6.95 -8.67 15.50
C LYS A 169 -7.57 -8.81 16.89
N ALA A 170 -8.89 -8.59 16.99
CA ALA A 170 -9.58 -8.86 18.25
C ALA A 170 -9.38 -10.35 18.61
N ASN A 171 -8.85 -10.62 19.79
CA ASN A 171 -8.76 -12.00 20.29
C ASN A 171 -10.19 -12.55 20.27
N ALA A 172 -10.41 -13.63 19.51
CA ALA A 172 -11.62 -14.42 19.68
C ALA A 172 -11.60 -14.86 21.14
N THR A 173 -12.45 -14.27 21.97
CA THR A 173 -12.62 -14.68 23.35
C THR A 173 -13.02 -16.13 23.29
N ALA A 174 -12.15 -17.02 23.75
CA ALA A 174 -12.47 -18.44 23.91
C ALA A 174 -13.69 -18.51 24.83
N ILE A 175 -14.82 -18.93 24.26
CA ILE A 175 -16.03 -19.29 25.01
C ILE A 175 -15.85 -20.71 25.53
#